data_25fdf1df3d1f54fbe2a4b8eabb2246a0
#
_entry.id   25fdf1df3d1f54fbe2a4b8eabb2246a0
#
_cell.length_a   1.000
_cell.length_b   1.000
_cell.length_c   1.000
_cell.angle_alpha   90.00
_cell.angle_beta   90.00
_cell.angle_gamma   90.00
#
_symmetry.space_group_name_H-M   'P 1'
#
loop_
_entity.id
_entity.type
_entity.pdbx_description
1 polymer ?
#
loop_
_entity_poly.entity_id
_entity_poly.type
_entity_poly.pdbx_seq_one_letter_code
_entity_poly.pdbx_strand_id
1 'polypeptide(L)'
;MNDSIKTQLDLFGHLVISPKGTSMLPFLKENKNSVDIGLPKEPIKKYDIVLYEKDDLYILHRVIKCEEDFFIICGDNSNVLEKIPKQDIIGVVTEIISANKKTMANNRFLRFRVMVWYTCGLKKAVMLFKRGLKHFGFGKR
;
A
#
# COMPACT_ATOMS: atom_id res chain seq x y z
N MET A 1 13.06 -14.76 -17.99
CA MET A 1 13.85 -13.61 -17.49
C MET A 1 12.89 -12.69 -16.76
N ASN A 2 12.94 -12.73 -15.45
CA ASN A 2 12.25 -11.70 -14.67
C ASN A 2 13.15 -10.48 -14.65
N ASP A 3 12.96 -9.59 -15.61
CA ASP A 3 13.46 -8.23 -15.43
C ASP A 3 12.85 -7.74 -14.14
N SER A 4 13.68 -7.41 -13.17
CA SER A 4 13.17 -7.00 -11.88
C SER A 4 12.23 -5.81 -12.07
N ILE A 5 11.22 -5.70 -11.24
CA ILE A 5 10.28 -4.55 -11.25
C ILE A 5 11.07 -3.24 -11.24
N LYS A 6 12.17 -3.20 -10.50
CA LYS A 6 13.07 -2.05 -10.46
C LYS A 6 13.64 -1.72 -11.84
N THR A 7 14.13 -2.72 -12.58
CA THR A 7 14.64 -2.50 -13.94
C THR A 7 13.58 -1.95 -14.87
N GLN A 8 12.36 -2.48 -14.79
CA GLN A 8 11.24 -1.99 -15.61
C GLN A 8 10.88 -0.54 -15.27
N LEU A 9 10.84 -0.18 -13.99
CA LEU A 9 10.60 1.19 -13.56
C LEU A 9 11.70 2.14 -14.04
N ASP A 10 12.96 1.72 -13.95
CA ASP A 10 14.11 2.53 -14.40
C ASP A 10 14.07 2.74 -15.93
N LEU A 11 13.64 1.74 -16.70
CA LEU A 11 13.57 1.82 -18.16
C LEU A 11 12.36 2.61 -18.67
N PHE A 12 11.19 2.40 -18.09
CA PHE A 12 9.91 2.91 -18.61
C PHE A 12 9.32 4.06 -17.78
N GLY A 13 9.85 4.30 -16.58
CA GLY A 13 9.37 5.34 -15.68
C GLY A 13 8.09 5.01 -14.91
N HIS A 14 7.34 3.99 -15.34
CA HIS A 14 6.15 3.50 -14.67
C HIS A 14 5.89 2.03 -14.99
N LEU A 15 5.06 1.39 -14.17
CA LEU A 15 4.68 -0.01 -14.33
C LEU A 15 3.32 -0.28 -13.68
N VAL A 16 2.44 -0.95 -14.42
CA VAL A 16 1.15 -1.41 -13.87
C VAL A 16 1.32 -2.83 -13.33
N ILE A 17 0.95 -3.01 -12.07
CA ILE A 17 0.95 -4.32 -11.41
C ILE A 17 -0.39 -4.61 -10.73
N SER A 18 -0.67 -5.90 -10.55
CA SER A 18 -1.84 -6.37 -9.79
C SER A 18 -1.36 -6.87 -8.43
N PRO A 19 -1.65 -6.13 -7.33
CA PRO A 19 -1.22 -6.51 -5.99
C PRO A 19 -1.84 -7.84 -5.59
N LYS A 20 -1.06 -8.67 -4.91
CA LYS A 20 -1.53 -9.94 -4.35
C LYS A 20 -1.69 -9.84 -2.83
N GLY A 21 -2.59 -10.67 -2.30
CA GLY A 21 -2.84 -10.75 -0.87
C GLY A 21 -3.84 -9.73 -0.35
N THR A 22 -3.91 -9.63 0.97
CA THR A 22 -4.95 -8.89 1.68
C THR A 22 -4.43 -7.74 2.53
N SER A 23 -3.12 -7.48 2.51
CA SER A 23 -2.49 -6.50 3.42
C SER A 23 -2.95 -5.06 3.20
N MET A 24 -3.50 -4.74 2.02
CA MET A 24 -3.96 -3.40 1.66
C MET A 24 -5.49 -3.27 1.62
N LEU A 25 -6.24 -4.27 2.12
CA LEU A 25 -7.66 -4.11 2.33
C LEU A 25 -7.95 -3.01 3.38
N PRO A 26 -9.01 -2.25 3.26
CA PRO A 26 -10.08 -2.32 2.27
C PRO A 26 -9.80 -1.53 0.98
N PHE A 27 -8.66 -0.88 0.85
CA PHE A 27 -8.40 0.07 -0.26
C PHE A 27 -7.93 -0.61 -1.55
N LEU A 28 -7.12 -1.66 -1.46
CA LEU A 28 -6.71 -2.47 -2.59
C LEU A 28 -7.13 -3.92 -2.40
N LYS A 29 -7.81 -4.48 -3.39
CA LYS A 29 -8.31 -5.86 -3.38
C LYS A 29 -7.64 -6.66 -4.48
N GLU A 30 -7.09 -7.83 -4.13
CA GLU A 30 -6.59 -8.79 -5.08
C GLU A 30 -7.66 -9.15 -6.12
N ASN A 31 -7.28 -9.30 -7.38
CA ASN A 31 -8.15 -9.62 -8.52
C ASN A 31 -9.19 -8.53 -8.88
N LYS A 32 -9.21 -7.40 -8.19
CA LYS A 32 -10.14 -6.27 -8.47
C LYS A 32 -9.42 -4.97 -8.77
N ASN A 33 -8.24 -4.78 -8.22
CA ASN A 33 -7.46 -3.57 -8.40
C ASN A 33 -6.11 -3.87 -9.02
N SER A 34 -5.68 -3.00 -9.92
CA SER A 34 -4.29 -2.85 -10.33
C SER A 34 -3.80 -1.48 -9.90
N VAL A 35 -2.51 -1.29 -9.83
CA VAL A 35 -1.92 0.01 -9.50
C VAL A 35 -0.87 0.37 -10.53
N ASP A 36 -0.86 1.63 -10.92
CA ASP A 36 0.25 2.21 -11.68
C ASP A 36 1.26 2.77 -10.67
N ILE A 37 2.50 2.33 -10.82
CA ILE A 37 3.61 2.71 -9.95
C ILE A 37 4.57 3.52 -10.81
N GLY A 38 4.96 4.69 -10.31
CA GLY A 38 5.96 5.54 -10.94
C GLY A 38 7.20 5.72 -10.06
N LEU A 39 8.26 6.22 -10.67
CA LEU A 39 9.40 6.73 -9.91
C LEU A 39 8.96 7.96 -9.11
N PRO A 40 9.47 8.15 -7.89
CA PRO A 40 9.13 9.32 -7.09
C PRO A 40 9.61 10.59 -7.76
N LYS A 41 8.68 11.42 -8.28
CA LYS A 41 8.96 12.72 -8.88
C LYS A 41 8.86 13.87 -7.89
N GLU A 42 8.06 13.66 -6.84
CA GLU A 42 7.82 14.61 -5.77
C GLU A 42 8.14 13.97 -4.42
N PRO A 43 8.32 14.75 -3.35
CA PRO A 43 8.51 14.19 -2.02
C PRO A 43 7.35 13.26 -1.64
N ILE A 44 7.69 12.07 -1.16
CA ILE A 44 6.72 11.11 -0.65
C ILE A 44 6.08 11.68 0.62
N LYS A 45 4.76 11.59 0.69
CA LYS A 45 3.94 12.18 1.76
C LYS A 45 3.27 11.09 2.59
N LYS A 46 2.88 11.45 3.78
CA LYS A 46 1.99 10.61 4.61
C LYS A 46 0.77 10.17 3.80
N TYR A 47 0.46 8.89 3.90
CA TYR A 47 -0.63 8.17 3.20
C TYR A 47 -0.36 7.82 1.73
N ASP A 48 0.78 8.13 1.17
CA ASP A 48 1.20 7.56 -0.10
C ASP A 48 1.41 6.04 0.03
N ILE A 49 1.12 5.30 -1.03
CA ILE A 49 1.43 3.87 -1.11
C ILE A 49 2.76 3.74 -1.85
N VAL A 50 3.69 3.04 -1.24
CA VAL A 50 5.04 2.86 -1.78
C VAL A 50 5.36 1.40 -2.03
N LEU A 51 6.22 1.17 -3.01
CA LEU A 51 6.80 -0.13 -3.33
C LEU A 51 8.22 -0.20 -2.79
N TYR A 52 8.53 -1.25 -2.09
CA TYR A 52 9.87 -1.59 -1.62
C TYR A 52 10.11 -3.10 -1.64
N GLU A 53 11.35 -3.51 -1.54
CA GLU A 53 11.74 -4.92 -1.51
C GLU A 53 12.15 -5.31 -0.09
N LYS A 54 11.70 -6.46 0.36
CA LYS A 54 12.06 -7.06 1.62
C LYS A 54 11.99 -8.58 1.51
N ASP A 55 13.05 -9.26 1.96
CA ASP A 55 13.14 -10.73 1.91
C ASP A 55 12.84 -11.30 0.51
N ASP A 56 13.41 -10.68 -0.52
CA ASP A 56 13.22 -11.00 -1.95
C ASP A 56 11.77 -10.87 -2.45
N LEU A 57 10.92 -10.16 -1.70
CA LEU A 57 9.54 -9.88 -2.09
C LEU A 57 9.33 -8.38 -2.31
N TYR A 58 8.56 -8.05 -3.34
CA TYR A 58 8.07 -6.69 -3.56
C TYR A 58 6.81 -6.46 -2.74
N ILE A 59 6.82 -5.42 -1.93
CA ILE A 59 5.76 -5.10 -0.99
C ILE A 59 5.20 -3.71 -1.29
N LEU A 60 3.86 -3.62 -1.34
CA LEU A 60 3.10 -2.37 -1.41
C LEU A 60 2.44 -2.10 -0.06
N HIS A 61 2.89 -1.07 0.63
CA HIS A 61 2.29 -0.64 1.88
C HIS A 61 2.18 0.89 1.94
N ARG A 62 1.50 1.39 2.95
CA ARG A 62 1.20 2.81 3.11
C ARG A 62 2.14 3.51 4.08
N VAL A 63 2.59 4.69 3.68
CA VAL A 63 3.37 5.59 4.54
C VAL A 63 2.47 6.16 5.63
N ILE A 64 2.82 5.90 6.89
CA ILE A 64 2.10 6.38 8.06
C ILE A 64 2.76 7.61 8.66
N LYS A 65 4.09 7.66 8.59
CA LYS A 65 4.89 8.78 9.10
C LYS A 65 6.12 8.98 8.25
N CYS A 66 6.43 10.23 7.97
CA CYS A 66 7.66 10.63 7.30
C CYS A 66 8.64 11.16 8.34
N GLU A 67 9.81 10.55 8.43
CA GLU A 67 10.95 11.01 9.22
C GLU A 67 12.05 11.53 8.31
N GLU A 68 13.14 11.99 8.88
CA GLU A 68 14.24 12.59 8.09
C GLU A 68 14.86 11.57 7.11
N ASP A 69 15.23 10.39 7.59
CA ASP A 69 15.96 9.38 6.81
C ASP A 69 15.14 8.15 6.44
N PHE A 70 13.95 8.01 7.00
CA PHE A 70 13.13 6.82 6.83
C PHE A 70 11.64 7.13 6.87
N PHE A 71 10.83 6.15 6.44
CA PHE A 71 9.39 6.14 6.61
C PHE A 71 8.97 5.07 7.60
N ILE A 72 7.92 5.34 8.36
CA ILE A 72 7.15 4.31 9.05
C ILE A 72 6.03 3.89 8.10
N ILE A 73 5.99 2.62 7.78
CA ILE A 73 5.12 2.03 6.76
C ILE A 73 4.29 0.90 7.36
N CYS A 74 3.05 0.78 6.90
CA CYS A 74 2.11 -0.23 7.39
C CYS A 74 1.15 -0.65 6.28
N GLY A 75 0.78 -1.92 6.24
CA GLY A 75 -0.35 -2.38 5.44
C GLY A 75 -1.66 -1.85 6.02
N ASP A 76 -2.61 -1.48 5.15
CA ASP A 76 -3.91 -0.95 5.57
C ASP A 76 -4.70 -1.97 6.41
N ASN A 77 -4.46 -3.24 6.21
CA ASN A 77 -5.07 -4.36 6.93
C ASN A 77 -4.09 -5.05 7.91
N SER A 78 -3.07 -4.36 8.35
CA SER A 78 -2.04 -4.87 9.25
C SER A 78 -1.81 -3.91 10.42
N ASN A 79 -1.36 -4.44 11.55
CA ASN A 79 -0.89 -3.66 12.70
C ASN A 79 0.65 -3.62 12.81
N VAL A 80 1.33 -4.26 11.86
CA VAL A 80 2.80 -4.29 11.87
C VAL A 80 3.33 -3.01 11.24
N LEU A 81 4.05 -2.24 12.03
CA LEU A 81 4.78 -1.05 11.57
C LEU A 81 6.18 -1.47 11.13
N GLU A 82 6.59 -0.98 9.97
CA GLU A 82 7.92 -1.22 9.43
C GLU A 82 8.65 0.11 9.26
N LYS A 83 9.93 0.10 9.59
CA LYS A 83 10.84 1.22 9.36
C LYS A 83 11.63 0.95 8.08
N ILE A 84 11.38 1.75 7.06
CA ILE A 84 12.03 1.58 5.75
C ILE A 84 12.84 2.83 5.42
N PRO A 85 14.16 2.71 5.18
CA PRO A 85 14.98 3.83 4.73
C PRO A 85 14.45 4.43 3.43
N LYS A 86 14.54 5.75 3.28
CA LYS A 86 14.01 6.44 2.09
C LYS A 86 14.65 5.97 0.79
N GLN A 87 15.94 5.62 0.81
CA GLN A 87 16.65 5.11 -0.37
C GLN A 87 16.17 3.72 -0.81
N ASP A 88 15.47 2.96 0.05
CA ASP A 88 14.97 1.62 -0.28
C ASP A 88 13.60 1.65 -0.98
N ILE A 89 12.99 2.81 -1.11
CA ILE A 89 11.74 2.97 -1.86
C ILE A 89 12.04 2.88 -3.35
N ILE A 90 11.37 1.94 -4.00
CA ILE A 90 11.53 1.64 -5.44
C ILE A 90 10.57 2.49 -6.27
N GLY A 91 9.34 2.68 -5.80
CA GLY A 91 8.34 3.42 -6.52
C GLY A 91 7.18 3.87 -5.64
N VAL A 92 6.31 4.70 -6.22
CA VAL A 92 5.11 5.24 -5.56
C VAL A 92 3.90 4.98 -6.43
N VAL A 93 2.80 4.56 -5.82
CA VAL A 93 1.52 4.39 -6.54
C VAL A 93 1.00 5.75 -6.95
N THR A 94 0.78 5.90 -8.25
CA THR A 94 0.22 7.12 -8.86
C THR A 94 -1.26 7.00 -9.16
N GLU A 95 -1.71 5.82 -9.58
CA GLU A 95 -3.11 5.53 -9.89
C GLU A 95 -3.54 4.18 -9.34
N ILE A 96 -4.81 4.09 -8.95
CA ILE A 96 -5.50 2.84 -8.63
C ILE A 96 -6.50 2.57 -9.73
N ILE A 97 -6.40 1.39 -10.34
CA ILE A 97 -7.18 0.98 -11.49
C ILE A 97 -8.17 -0.11 -11.05
N SER A 98 -9.44 0.16 -11.19
CA SER A 98 -10.52 -0.81 -11.06
C SER A 98 -11.12 -1.10 -12.45
N ALA A 99 -11.96 -2.13 -12.59
CA ALA A 99 -12.46 -2.59 -13.91
C ALA A 99 -12.94 -1.46 -14.85
N ASN A 100 -13.60 -0.42 -14.32
CA ASN A 100 -14.17 0.68 -15.11
C ASN A 100 -13.72 2.07 -14.65
N LYS A 101 -12.73 2.16 -13.76
CA LYS A 101 -12.35 3.44 -13.16
C LYS A 101 -10.86 3.51 -12.82
N LYS A 102 -10.25 4.62 -13.18
CA LYS A 102 -8.92 5.01 -12.71
C LYS A 102 -9.07 6.13 -11.69
N THR A 103 -8.45 5.98 -10.54
CA THR A 103 -8.43 6.98 -9.48
C THR A 103 -7.00 7.38 -9.17
N MET A 104 -6.72 8.67 -9.24
CA MET A 104 -5.41 9.19 -8.85
C MET A 104 -5.16 8.91 -7.36
N ALA A 105 -3.98 8.45 -7.03
CA ALA A 105 -3.61 8.15 -5.63
C ALA A 105 -3.66 9.40 -4.74
N ASN A 106 -3.43 10.59 -5.31
CA ASN A 106 -3.55 11.86 -4.60
C ASN A 106 -4.98 12.45 -4.57
N ASN A 107 -5.99 11.69 -5.02
CA ASN A 107 -7.38 12.13 -4.98
C ASN A 107 -7.80 12.50 -3.55
N ARG A 108 -8.36 13.69 -3.38
CA ARG A 108 -8.67 14.25 -2.05
C ARG A 108 -9.70 13.43 -1.28
N PHE A 109 -10.70 12.89 -1.95
CA PHE A 109 -11.71 12.04 -1.32
C PHE A 109 -11.11 10.70 -0.86
N LEU A 110 -10.26 10.08 -1.69
CA LEU A 110 -9.55 8.86 -1.31
C LEU A 110 -8.65 9.10 -0.09
N ARG A 111 -7.88 10.17 -0.10
CA ARG A 111 -6.99 10.54 1.03
C ARG A 111 -7.78 10.81 2.31
N PHE A 112 -8.93 11.45 2.21
CA PHE A 112 -9.83 11.65 3.34
C PHE A 112 -10.31 10.31 3.92
N ARG A 113 -10.73 9.36 3.08
CA ARG A 113 -11.12 8.02 3.52
C ARG A 113 -9.98 7.28 4.23
N VAL A 114 -8.77 7.39 3.69
CA VAL A 114 -7.56 6.81 4.32
C VAL A 114 -7.30 7.46 5.69
N MET A 115 -7.38 8.78 5.77
CA MET A 115 -7.22 9.50 7.03
C MET A 115 -8.24 9.02 8.09
N VAL A 116 -9.50 8.91 7.72
CA VAL A 116 -10.56 8.37 8.60
C VAL A 116 -10.22 6.95 9.05
N TRP A 117 -9.76 6.10 8.14
CA TRP A 117 -9.37 4.72 8.45
C TRP A 117 -8.31 4.65 9.56
N TYR A 118 -7.30 5.51 9.49
CA TYR A 118 -6.19 5.52 10.43
C TYR A 118 -6.44 6.31 11.71
N THR A 119 -7.22 7.40 11.67
CA THR A 119 -7.34 8.33 12.79
C THR A 119 -8.60 8.13 13.64
N CYS A 120 -9.71 7.71 13.05
CA CYS A 120 -11.00 7.60 13.75
C CYS A 120 -11.22 6.26 14.45
N GLY A 121 -10.18 5.46 14.63
CA GLY A 121 -10.29 4.17 15.32
C GLY A 121 -10.98 3.06 14.50
N LEU A 122 -11.42 3.34 13.29
CA LEU A 122 -12.11 2.37 12.43
C LEU A 122 -11.24 1.16 12.11
N LYS A 123 -9.98 1.38 11.80
CA LYS A 123 -9.00 0.30 11.60
C LYS A 123 -8.89 -0.61 12.82
N LYS A 124 -8.76 -0.03 14.01
CA LYS A 124 -8.68 -0.78 15.27
C LYS A 124 -9.95 -1.58 15.51
N ALA A 125 -11.12 -0.97 15.33
CA ALA A 125 -12.40 -1.64 15.51
C ALA A 125 -12.57 -2.85 14.57
N VAL A 126 -12.26 -2.69 13.29
CA VAL A 126 -12.33 -3.78 12.29
C VAL A 126 -11.34 -4.89 12.63
N MET A 127 -10.14 -4.56 13.07
CA MET A 127 -9.12 -5.56 13.41
C MET A 127 -9.47 -6.31 14.69
N LEU A 128 -10.03 -5.65 15.69
CA LEU A 128 -10.54 -6.29 16.91
C LEU A 128 -11.69 -7.24 16.59
N PHE A 129 -12.61 -6.84 15.73
CA PHE A 129 -13.71 -7.68 15.28
C PHE A 129 -13.19 -8.95 14.57
N LYS A 130 -12.23 -8.82 13.68
CA LYS A 130 -11.58 -9.96 13.00
C LYS A 130 -10.88 -10.90 13.96
N ARG A 131 -10.22 -10.37 14.99
CA ARG A 131 -9.59 -11.18 16.06
C ARG A 131 -10.64 -11.95 16.85
N GLY A 132 -11.75 -11.31 17.20
CA GLY A 132 -12.89 -11.97 17.85
C GLY A 132 -13.45 -13.13 17.03
N LEU A 133 -13.66 -12.93 15.72
CA LEU A 133 -14.10 -13.98 14.80
C LEU A 133 -13.13 -15.17 14.74
N LYS A 134 -11.82 -14.92 14.70
CA LYS A 134 -10.80 -15.98 14.74
C LYS A 134 -10.87 -16.79 16.04
N HIS A 135 -11.10 -16.12 17.16
CA HIS A 135 -11.22 -16.78 18.46
C HIS A 135 -12.46 -17.71 18.54
N PHE A 136 -13.53 -17.34 17.83
CA PHE A 136 -14.74 -18.18 17.73
C PHE A 136 -14.71 -19.19 16.56
N GLY A 137 -13.60 -19.38 15.89
CA GLY A 137 -13.45 -20.39 14.83
C GLY A 137 -14.02 -20.00 13.45
N PHE A 138 -14.50 -18.78 13.27
CA PHE A 138 -15.09 -18.30 12.00
C PHE A 138 -14.05 -17.80 10.97
N GLY A 139 -12.76 -17.90 11.26
CA GLY A 139 -11.69 -17.34 10.44
C GLY A 139 -10.87 -18.34 9.62
N LYS A 140 -11.30 -19.59 9.52
CA LYS A 140 -10.63 -20.61 8.71
C LYS A 140 -11.39 -20.87 7.40
N ARG A 141 -11.35 -19.91 6.51
CA ARG A 141 -11.64 -20.18 5.09
C ARG A 141 -11.04 -19.11 4.23
#